data_86c50e48783d90d5628a20fef27239a3
#
_entry.id   86c50e48783d90d5628a20fef27239a3
#
_cell.length_a   1.000
_cell.length_b   1.000
_cell.length_c   1.000
_cell.angle_alpha   90.00
_cell.angle_beta   90.00
_cell.angle_gamma   90.00
#
_symmetry.space_group_name_H-M   'P 1'
#
loop_
_entity.id
_entity.type
_entity.pdbx_description
1 polymer ?
#
loop_
_entity_poly.entity_id
_entity_poly.type
_entity_poly.pdbx_seq_one_letter_code
_entity_poly.pdbx_strand_id
1 'polypeptide(L)'
;MKLQQLRTSLAPAASRVNMLPTQRPDVVERKRGSAGVRDRERIRARDCGLCQECKRQGRTTLGGPVDHIVPLWKGGSDDDNNKEVLCVPCHDAKTAREAAERARG
;
A
#
# COMPACT_ATOMS: atom_id res chain seq x y z
N MET A 1 2.14 43.16 8.65
CA MET A 1 2.13 42.50 8.54
C MET A 1 2.06 41.99 8.23
N LYS A 2 2.20 41.79 8.21
CA LYS A 2 2.18 41.04 7.83
C LYS A 2 2.10 40.20 7.50
N LEU A 3 2.43 40.11 7.35
CA LEU A 3 2.47 39.10 6.86
C LEU A 3 2.10 38.38 6.76
N GLN A 4 2.06 38.33 6.81
CA GLN A 4 1.74 37.40 6.52
C GLN A 4 1.39 36.95 5.95
N GLN A 5 1.37 37.14 5.77
CA GLN A 5 1.17 36.45 5.04
C GLN A 5 1.42 35.88 4.57
N LEU A 6 1.91 36.10 4.51
CA LEU A 6 2.26 35.26 3.79
C LEU A 6 2.31 34.36 3.82
N ARG A 7 2.29 34.29 4.23
CA ARG A 7 2.30 33.15 4.06
C ARG A 7 1.76 32.38 3.68
N THR A 8 1.67 32.70 3.48
CA THR A 8 1.22 31.85 2.88
C THR A 8 1.15 31.43 2.13
N SER A 9 1.31 31.44 1.95
CA SER A 9 1.28 30.82 1.08
C SER A 9 1.62 30.30 0.55
N LEU A 10 1.97 30.15 0.57
CA LEU A 10 2.24 29.41 -0.07
C LEU A 10 2.28 28.52 -0.21
N ALA A 11 2.39 28.42 0.11
CA ALA A 11 2.47 27.52 -0.09
C ALA A 11 2.01 26.91 -0.54
N PRO A 12 1.75 26.84 -0.56
CA PRO A 12 1.19 26.02 -1.03
C PRO A 12 1.35 25.57 -2.01
N ALA A 13 1.58 25.94 -2.25
CA ALA A 13 1.59 25.60 -3.28
C ALA A 13 2.08 24.50 -3.57
N ALA A 14 2.68 24.41 -3.34
CA ALA A 14 3.14 23.44 -3.76
C ALA A 14 2.52 22.36 -3.83
N SER A 15 2.11 22.23 -3.35
CA SER A 15 1.65 21.19 -3.47
C SER A 15 0.80 20.92 -4.36
N ARG A 16 0.37 21.54 -4.81
CA ARG A 16 -0.46 21.29 -5.65
C ARG A 16 -0.11 20.84 -6.74
N VAL A 17 0.63 20.96 -6.95
CA VAL A 17 0.83 20.63 -8.07
C VAL A 17 1.09 19.54 -8.38
N ASN A 18 1.34 19.19 -7.96
CA ASN A 18 1.59 18.26 -8.31
C ASN A 18 1.00 17.28 -8.60
N MET A 19 0.51 17.17 -8.68
CA MET A 19 0.03 16.29 -9.01
C MET A 19 -0.33 15.93 -9.99
N LEU A 20 -0.28 16.07 -10.27
CA LEU A 20 -0.78 15.99 -11.18
C LEU A 20 -0.69 15.23 -12.21
N PRO A 21 -0.19 15.41 -13.07
CA PRO A 21 -0.34 14.81 -14.37
C PRO A 21 0.18 13.42 -14.48
N THR A 22 0.93 12.99 -13.53
CA THR A 22 1.46 11.64 -13.56
C THR A 22 0.49 10.64 -12.97
N GLN A 23 -0.61 11.10 -12.44
CA GLN A 23 -1.61 10.23 -11.88
C GLN A 23 -2.39 9.54 -12.97
N ARG A 24 -2.46 8.25 -12.90
CA ARG A 24 -3.29 7.49 -13.82
C ARG A 24 -4.65 7.27 -13.18
N PRO A 25 -5.73 7.53 -13.89
CA PRO A 25 -7.06 7.44 -13.27
C PRO A 25 -7.44 6.01 -12.88
N ASP A 26 -6.80 5.01 -13.47
CA ASP A 26 -7.08 3.62 -13.16
C ASP A 26 -6.26 3.09 -11.98
N VAL A 27 -5.37 3.89 -11.43
CA VAL A 27 -4.50 3.46 -10.32
C VAL A 27 -5.07 3.96 -9.01
N VAL A 28 -5.33 3.04 -8.10
CA VAL A 28 -5.85 3.35 -6.77
C VAL A 28 -4.68 3.65 -5.85
N GLU A 29 -4.79 4.74 -5.11
CA GLU A 29 -3.78 5.07 -4.12
C GLU A 29 -4.07 4.35 -2.82
N ARG A 30 -3.02 3.85 -2.18
CA ARG A 30 -3.20 3.22 -0.87
C ARG A 30 -3.34 4.30 0.19
N LYS A 31 -4.08 3.96 1.22
CA LYS A 31 -4.25 4.86 2.36
C LYS A 31 -2.94 5.00 3.13
N ARG A 32 -2.68 6.21 3.58
CA ARG A 32 -1.45 6.52 4.31
C ARG A 32 -1.79 7.07 5.68
N GLY A 33 -0.76 7.30 6.50
CA GLY A 33 -0.92 7.87 7.82
C GLY A 33 -1.72 6.97 8.73
N SER A 34 -2.50 7.54 9.62
CA SER A 34 -3.24 6.75 10.60
C SER A 34 -4.31 5.89 9.96
N ALA A 35 -4.88 6.31 8.83
CA ALA A 35 -5.84 5.46 8.12
C ALA A 35 -5.16 4.20 7.61
N GLY A 36 -3.96 4.32 7.06
CA GLY A 36 -3.20 3.16 6.62
C GLY A 36 -2.80 2.26 7.76
N VAL A 37 -2.41 2.83 8.89
CA VAL A 37 -2.07 2.05 10.07
C VAL A 37 -3.27 1.25 10.56
N ARG A 38 -4.44 1.89 10.64
CA ARG A 38 -5.65 1.21 11.09
C ARG A 38 -6.04 0.09 10.14
N ASP A 39 -5.89 0.31 8.84
CA ASP A 39 -6.19 -0.72 7.84
C ASP A 39 -5.29 -1.94 8.05
N ARG A 40 -4.00 -1.72 8.24
CA ARG A 40 -3.07 -2.83 8.44
C ARG A 40 -3.35 -3.58 9.73
N GLU A 41 -3.69 -2.85 10.80
CA GLU A 41 -4.04 -3.48 12.07
C GLU A 41 -5.29 -4.35 11.94
N ARG A 42 -6.27 -3.85 11.20
CA ARG A 42 -7.51 -4.61 10.97
C ARG A 42 -7.22 -5.89 10.19
N ILE A 43 -6.37 -5.80 9.17
CA ILE A 43 -6.00 -6.97 8.37
C ILE A 43 -5.22 -7.98 9.21
N ARG A 44 -4.28 -7.49 10.03
CA ARG A 44 -3.52 -8.38 10.90
C ARG A 44 -4.43 -9.10 11.90
N ALA A 45 -5.41 -8.40 12.44
CA ALA A 45 -6.36 -9.03 13.35
C ALA A 45 -7.21 -10.07 12.64
N ARG A 46 -7.68 -9.76 11.44
CA ARG A 46 -8.49 -10.68 10.65
C ARG A 46 -7.71 -11.95 10.34
N ASP A 47 -6.44 -11.82 9.99
CA ASP A 47 -5.60 -12.95 9.60
C ASP A 47 -4.88 -13.58 10.79
N CYS A 48 -5.17 -13.12 12.01
CA CYS A 48 -4.57 -13.62 13.24
C CYS A 48 -3.05 -13.52 13.23
N GLY A 49 -2.51 -12.54 12.48
CA GLY A 49 -1.07 -12.34 12.39
C GLY A 49 -0.34 -13.46 11.66
N LEU A 50 -1.04 -14.29 10.92
CA LEU A 50 -0.44 -15.43 10.24
C LEU A 50 -0.28 -15.16 8.75
N CYS A 51 0.81 -15.68 8.19
CA CYS A 51 1.07 -15.57 6.76
C CYS A 51 0.01 -16.36 6.01
N GLN A 52 -0.74 -15.70 5.16
CA GLN A 52 -1.83 -16.34 4.44
C GLN A 52 -1.32 -17.25 3.33
N GLU A 53 -0.18 -16.91 2.73
CA GLU A 53 0.41 -17.79 1.73
C GLU A 53 0.89 -19.10 2.34
N CYS A 54 1.57 -19.03 3.49
CA CYS A 54 1.97 -20.22 4.20
C CYS A 54 0.77 -21.07 4.61
N LYS A 55 -0.31 -20.37 5.02
CA LYS A 55 -1.55 -21.06 5.39
C LYS A 55 -2.12 -21.83 4.21
N ARG A 56 -2.10 -21.25 3.01
CA ARG A 56 -2.56 -21.95 1.82
C ARG A 56 -1.71 -23.19 1.52
N GLN A 57 -0.46 -23.18 1.94
CA GLN A 57 0.45 -24.30 1.75
C GLN A 57 0.48 -25.26 2.92
N GLY A 58 -0.43 -25.06 3.89
CA GLY A 58 -0.53 -25.96 5.03
C GLY A 58 0.44 -25.69 6.16
N ARG A 59 1.08 -24.51 6.15
CA ARG A 59 2.02 -24.13 7.20
C ARG A 59 1.44 -23.01 8.05
N THR A 60 1.80 -23.01 9.33
CA THR A 60 1.44 -21.93 10.24
C THR A 60 2.70 -21.10 10.50
N THR A 61 2.73 -19.89 9.97
CA THR A 61 3.90 -19.02 10.07
C THR A 61 3.42 -17.63 10.48
N LEU A 62 4.08 -17.06 11.47
CA LEU A 62 3.80 -15.68 11.86
C LEU A 62 4.17 -14.76 10.72
N GLY A 63 3.26 -13.85 10.39
CA GLY A 63 3.51 -12.86 9.36
C GLY A 63 3.81 -11.51 9.96
N GLY A 64 4.07 -10.56 9.10
CA GLY A 64 4.35 -9.18 9.51
C GLY A 64 3.76 -8.19 8.54
N PRO A 65 4.35 -8.06 7.35
CA PRO A 65 3.86 -7.07 6.41
C PRO A 65 2.47 -7.42 5.87
N VAL A 66 1.68 -6.39 5.64
CA VAL A 66 0.39 -6.51 4.95
C VAL A 66 0.63 -6.08 3.50
N ASP A 67 0.21 -6.91 2.57
CA ASP A 67 0.46 -6.67 1.16
C ASP A 67 -0.85 -6.75 0.38
N HIS A 68 -0.84 -6.16 -0.80
CA HIS A 68 -1.99 -6.25 -1.70
C HIS A 68 -1.89 -7.54 -2.51
N ILE A 69 -2.98 -8.28 -2.57
CA ILE A 69 -3.01 -9.53 -3.32
C ILE A 69 -2.78 -9.22 -4.80
N VAL A 70 -3.55 -8.28 -5.35
CA VAL A 70 -3.30 -7.74 -6.67
C VAL A 70 -2.67 -6.36 -6.47
N PRO A 71 -1.46 -6.13 -6.99
CA PRO A 71 -0.79 -4.84 -6.78
C PRO A 71 -1.61 -3.69 -7.32
N LEU A 72 -1.48 -2.54 -6.69
CA LEU A 72 -2.21 -1.34 -7.13
C LEU A 72 -1.85 -0.97 -8.56
N TRP A 73 -0.57 -1.16 -8.95
CA TRP A 73 -0.15 -0.82 -10.32
C TRP A 73 -0.77 -1.75 -11.37
N LYS A 74 -1.32 -2.88 -10.94
CA LYS A 74 -2.02 -3.80 -11.83
C LYS A 74 -3.54 -3.63 -11.76
N GLY A 75 -3.99 -2.56 -11.15
CA GLY A 75 -5.42 -2.31 -11.02
C GLY A 75 -6.05 -2.90 -9.77
N GLY A 76 -5.25 -3.34 -8.83
CA GLY A 76 -5.78 -3.84 -7.57
C GLY A 76 -6.38 -2.72 -6.74
N SER A 77 -7.32 -3.07 -5.87
CA SER A 77 -7.95 -2.10 -4.98
C SER A 77 -7.21 -2.00 -3.67
N ASP A 78 -7.52 -0.96 -2.89
CA ASP A 78 -7.00 -0.81 -1.55
C ASP A 78 -8.01 -1.28 -0.51
N ASP A 79 -8.92 -2.16 -0.91
CA ASP A 79 -9.93 -2.72 -0.03
C ASP A 79 -9.36 -3.86 0.80
N ASP A 80 -10.01 -4.12 1.93
CA ASP A 80 -9.55 -5.17 2.83
C ASP A 80 -9.50 -6.54 2.16
N ASN A 81 -10.42 -6.82 1.24
CA ASN A 81 -10.44 -8.11 0.56
C ASN A 81 -9.32 -8.29 -0.45
N ASN A 82 -8.56 -7.24 -0.72
CA ASN A 82 -7.37 -7.31 -1.59
C ASN A 82 -6.08 -7.19 -0.78
N LYS A 83 -6.14 -7.48 0.52
CA LYS A 83 -4.98 -7.38 1.39
C LYS A 83 -4.84 -8.63 2.21
N GLU A 84 -3.62 -9.01 2.53
CA GLU A 84 -3.36 -10.16 3.37
C GLU A 84 -2.02 -9.99 4.08
N VAL A 85 -1.87 -10.71 5.19
CA VAL A 85 -0.62 -10.75 5.93
C VAL A 85 0.29 -11.79 5.29
N LEU A 86 1.55 -11.44 5.12
CA LEU A 86 2.57 -12.36 4.61
C LEU A 86 3.75 -12.38 5.55
N CYS A 87 4.47 -13.51 5.60
CA CYS A 87 5.76 -13.52 6.28
C CYS A 87 6.80 -12.88 5.36
N VAL A 88 7.95 -12.52 5.93
CA VAL A 88 8.97 -11.81 5.16
C VAL A 88 9.42 -12.60 3.93
N PRO A 89 9.74 -13.90 4.04
CA PRO A 89 10.12 -14.64 2.83
C PRO A 89 9.05 -14.65 1.75
N CYS A 90 7.77 -14.82 2.11
CA CYS A 90 6.69 -14.83 1.13
C CYS A 90 6.50 -13.45 0.52
N HIS A 91 6.61 -12.41 1.36
CA HIS A 91 6.51 -11.04 0.88
C HIS A 91 7.63 -10.71 -0.11
N ASP A 92 8.86 -11.12 0.23
CA ASP A 92 10.01 -10.86 -0.64
C ASP A 92 9.88 -11.59 -1.96
N ALA A 93 9.44 -12.85 -1.93
CA ALA A 93 9.25 -13.63 -3.15
C ALA A 93 8.18 -13.00 -4.05
N LYS A 94 7.09 -12.55 -3.43
CA LYS A 94 6.02 -11.89 -4.18
C LYS A 94 6.51 -10.57 -4.79
N THR A 95 7.24 -9.78 -4.01
CA THR A 95 7.79 -8.51 -4.49
C THR A 95 8.71 -8.74 -5.67
N ALA A 96 9.55 -9.78 -5.62
CA ALA A 96 10.46 -10.08 -6.72
C ALA A 96 9.71 -10.49 -7.98
N ARG A 97 8.65 -11.30 -7.83
CA ARG A 97 7.83 -11.68 -8.99
C ARG A 97 7.14 -10.48 -9.61
N GLU A 98 6.61 -9.61 -8.76
CA GLU A 98 5.90 -8.42 -9.25
C GLU A 98 6.86 -7.45 -9.93
N ALA A 99 8.07 -7.31 -9.39
CA ALA A 99 9.08 -6.44 -10.00
C ALA A 99 9.48 -6.97 -11.38
N ALA A 100 9.67 -8.29 -11.52
CA ALA A 100 9.98 -8.89 -12.80
C ALA A 100 8.83 -8.73 -13.80
N GLU A 101 7.62 -8.90 -13.33
CA GLU A 101 6.43 -8.73 -14.17
C GLU A 101 6.30 -7.29 -14.63
N ARG A 102 6.52 -6.36 -13.72
CA ARG A 102 6.43 -4.93 -14.04
C ARG A 102 7.50 -4.50 -15.05
N ALA A 103 8.69 -5.09 -14.92
CA ALA A 103 9.79 -4.78 -15.85
C ALA A 103 9.49 -5.29 -17.24
N ARG A 104 8.79 -6.42 -17.36
CA ARG A 104 8.44 -6.98 -18.67
C ARG A 104 7.29 -6.22 -19.32
N GLY A 105 6.42 -5.68 -18.50
CA GLY A 105 5.20 -5.12 -18.99
C GLY A 105 5.16 -3.69 -19.13
#